data_e54ed51d16ee2916007e92bd5114e0bc
#
_entry.id   e54ed51d16ee2916007e92bd5114e0bc
#
_cell.length_a   1.000
_cell.length_b   1.000
_cell.length_c   1.000
_cell.angle_alpha   90.00
_cell.angle_beta   90.00
_cell.angle_gamma   90.00
#
_symmetry.space_group_name_H-M   'P 1'
#
loop_
_entity.id
_entity.type
_entity.pdbx_description
1 polymer ?
#
loop_
_entity_poly.entity_id
_entity_poly.type
_entity_poly.pdbx_seq_one_letter_code
_entity_poly.pdbx_strand_id
1 'polypeptide(L)'
;MYILSIKQYMANNTDDSLFQKSLKRALGGGVSGSLAMVTQVCSLMWVRTTMNYQYRNGHTTSIALKNLYREGGIRRFYRGLAPALVQGPLARFGDTAANAGIIYALNENPNTKNLSISTKTFCASSAAALWRICLMPIDAVKTNMQVHGKVGVEQLF
;
A
#
# COMPACT_ATOMS: atom_id res chain seq x y z
N MET A 1 10.10 -42.94 20.43
CA MET A 1 9.24 -41.88 20.94
C MET A 1 10.01 -40.55 21.16
N TYR A 2 11.19 -40.55 21.78
CA TYR A 2 12.00 -39.33 22.02
C TYR A 2 12.50 -38.64 20.74
N ILE A 3 12.88 -39.38 19.71
CA ILE A 3 13.39 -38.79 18.44
C ILE A 3 12.31 -38.03 17.66
N LEU A 4 11.06 -38.48 17.73
CA LEU A 4 9.92 -37.77 17.11
C LEU A 4 9.62 -36.44 17.85
N SER A 5 9.71 -36.43 19.18
CA SER A 5 9.53 -35.24 20.00
C SER A 5 10.62 -34.20 19.75
N ILE A 6 11.87 -34.59 19.61
CA ILE A 6 12.99 -33.70 19.30
C ILE A 6 12.85 -33.12 17.88
N LYS A 7 12.44 -33.97 16.90
CA LYS A 7 12.21 -33.51 15.53
C LYS A 7 11.06 -32.49 15.44
N GLN A 8 10.01 -32.71 16.21
CA GLN A 8 8.87 -31.80 16.28
C GLN A 8 9.21 -30.49 17.03
N TYR A 9 10.03 -30.56 18.08
CA TYR A 9 10.52 -29.38 18.80
C TYR A 9 11.48 -28.54 17.95
N MET A 10 12.38 -29.18 17.19
CA MET A 10 13.27 -28.49 16.24
C MET A 10 12.50 -27.89 15.08
N ALA A 11 11.48 -28.57 14.54
CA ALA A 11 10.63 -28.03 13.48
C ALA A 11 9.89 -26.76 13.96
N ASN A 12 9.26 -26.80 15.13
CA ASN A 12 8.58 -25.62 15.69
C ASN A 12 9.52 -24.44 15.93
N ASN A 13 10.72 -24.69 16.50
CA ASN A 13 11.70 -23.61 16.70
C ASN A 13 12.28 -23.05 15.39
N THR A 14 12.36 -23.88 14.35
CA THR A 14 12.81 -23.43 13.02
C THR A 14 11.74 -22.59 12.35
N ASP A 15 10.47 -22.98 12.46
CA ASP A 15 9.34 -22.23 11.92
C ASP A 15 9.17 -20.85 12.61
N ASP A 16 9.30 -20.80 13.94
CA ASP A 16 9.29 -19.54 14.69
C ASP A 16 10.44 -18.61 14.29
N SER A 17 11.64 -19.16 14.08
CA SER A 17 12.80 -18.38 13.64
C SER A 17 12.65 -17.89 12.19
N LEU A 18 12.08 -18.70 11.31
CA LEU A 18 11.78 -18.33 9.92
C LEU A 18 10.70 -17.25 9.85
N PHE A 19 9.65 -17.41 10.66
CA PHE A 19 8.59 -16.41 10.75
C PHE A 19 9.12 -15.05 11.21
N GLN A 20 9.92 -15.02 12.29
CA GLN A 20 10.54 -13.80 12.79
C GLN A 20 11.47 -13.14 11.77
N LYS A 21 12.29 -13.91 11.06
CA LYS A 21 13.16 -13.39 10.00
C LYS A 21 12.37 -12.85 8.82
N SER A 22 11.31 -13.55 8.41
CA SER A 22 10.39 -13.11 7.34
C SER A 22 9.68 -11.82 7.73
N LEU A 23 9.21 -11.73 8.97
CA LEU A 23 8.56 -10.53 9.50
C LEU A 23 9.53 -9.34 9.55
N LYS A 24 10.76 -9.55 9.99
CA LYS A 24 11.80 -8.50 9.99
C LYS A 24 12.11 -8.00 8.58
N ARG A 25 12.17 -8.89 7.59
CA ARG A 25 12.33 -8.54 6.17
C ARG A 25 11.11 -7.76 5.64
N ALA A 26 9.93 -8.24 5.96
CA ALA A 26 8.68 -7.59 5.58
C ALA A 26 8.58 -6.16 6.15
N LEU A 27 8.87 -6.00 7.44
CA LEU A 27 8.88 -4.69 8.09
C LEU A 27 9.93 -3.74 7.49
N GLY A 28 11.15 -4.23 7.25
CA GLY A 28 12.21 -3.41 6.64
C GLY A 28 11.83 -2.93 5.24
N GLY A 29 11.30 -3.82 4.39
CA GLY A 29 10.80 -3.46 3.06
C GLY A 29 9.58 -2.53 3.12
N GLY A 30 8.66 -2.78 4.05
CA GLY A 30 7.48 -1.97 4.25
C GLY A 30 7.80 -0.53 4.68
N VAL A 31 8.71 -0.36 5.63
CA VAL A 31 9.10 0.99 6.13
C VAL A 31 9.76 1.81 5.01
N SER A 32 10.70 1.24 4.26
CA SER A 32 11.36 1.94 3.15
C SER A 32 10.35 2.35 2.06
N GLY A 33 9.41 1.46 1.72
CA GLY A 33 8.33 1.75 0.78
C GLY A 33 7.40 2.85 1.27
N SER A 34 7.09 2.89 2.57
CA SER A 34 6.25 3.93 3.17
C SER A 34 6.89 5.30 3.11
N LEU A 35 8.18 5.41 3.43
CA LEU A 35 8.92 6.68 3.37
C LEU A 35 8.97 7.25 1.95
N ALA A 36 9.26 6.39 0.96
CA ALA A 36 9.20 6.79 -0.45
C ALA A 36 7.83 7.32 -0.85
N MET A 37 6.75 6.69 -0.35
CA MET A 37 5.38 7.10 -0.67
C MET A 37 4.99 8.44 -0.02
N VAL A 38 5.44 8.72 1.21
CA VAL A 38 5.23 10.04 1.85
C VAL A 38 5.83 11.15 0.99
N THR A 39 7.08 11.01 0.57
CA THR A 39 7.75 11.97 -0.29
C THR A 39 7.00 12.17 -1.62
N GLN A 40 6.57 11.07 -2.23
CA GLN A 40 5.80 11.09 -3.48
C GLN A 40 4.44 11.79 -3.30
N VAL A 41 3.72 11.51 -2.21
CA VAL A 41 2.41 12.14 -1.93
C VAL A 41 2.58 13.64 -1.73
N CYS A 42 3.53 14.07 -0.91
CA CYS A 42 3.76 15.49 -0.66
C CYS A 42 4.14 16.26 -1.93
N SER A 43 4.97 15.67 -2.79
CA SER A 43 5.45 16.34 -4.01
C SER A 43 4.41 16.36 -5.14
N LEU A 44 3.64 15.28 -5.32
CA LEU A 44 2.77 15.09 -6.48
C LEU A 44 1.27 15.20 -6.18
N MET A 45 0.89 15.64 -4.99
CA MET A 45 -0.52 15.72 -4.59
C MET A 45 -1.33 16.65 -5.51
N TRP A 46 -0.78 17.79 -5.88
CA TRP A 46 -1.44 18.75 -6.76
C TRP A 46 -1.75 18.15 -8.15
N VAL A 47 -0.86 17.34 -8.70
CA VAL A 47 -1.08 16.65 -9.98
C VAL A 47 -2.23 15.66 -9.85
N ARG A 48 -2.23 14.85 -8.79
CA ARG A 48 -3.30 13.86 -8.53
C ARG A 48 -4.66 14.52 -8.37
N THR A 49 -4.72 15.63 -7.61
CA THR A 49 -5.96 16.38 -7.42
C THR A 49 -6.48 16.94 -8.74
N THR A 50 -5.60 17.48 -9.56
CA THR A 50 -5.96 18.00 -10.90
C THR A 50 -6.48 16.88 -11.80
N MET A 51 -5.82 15.74 -11.84
CA MET A 51 -6.25 14.58 -12.63
C MET A 51 -7.61 14.04 -12.18
N ASN A 52 -7.82 13.85 -10.88
CA ASN A 52 -9.10 13.37 -10.36
C ASN A 52 -10.25 14.36 -10.66
N TYR A 53 -9.98 15.66 -10.57
CA TYR A 53 -10.94 16.70 -10.94
C TYR A 53 -11.28 16.68 -12.44
N GLN A 54 -10.28 16.43 -13.30
CA GLN A 54 -10.47 16.27 -14.74
C GLN A 54 -11.35 15.07 -15.08
N TYR A 55 -11.03 13.90 -14.53
CA TYR A 55 -11.78 12.66 -14.79
C TYR A 55 -13.26 12.80 -14.43
N ARG A 56 -13.56 13.56 -13.38
CA ARG A 56 -14.94 13.78 -12.99
C ARG A 56 -15.67 14.78 -13.88
N ASN A 57 -15.03 15.91 -14.19
CA ASN A 57 -15.70 17.05 -14.83
C ASN A 57 -15.48 17.12 -16.35
N GLY A 58 -14.67 16.21 -16.93
CA GLY A 58 -14.39 16.17 -18.35
C GLY A 58 -13.63 17.37 -18.91
N HIS A 59 -12.96 18.14 -18.04
CA HIS A 59 -12.24 19.36 -18.44
C HIS A 59 -10.82 19.07 -18.90
N THR A 60 -10.27 19.96 -19.75
CA THR A 60 -8.84 19.95 -20.07
C THR A 60 -7.99 20.36 -18.85
N THR A 61 -6.73 19.95 -18.82
CA THR A 61 -5.81 20.20 -17.69
C THR A 61 -5.73 21.68 -17.33
N SER A 62 -5.64 22.57 -18.32
CA SER A 62 -5.55 24.02 -18.11
C SER A 62 -6.81 24.59 -17.46
N ILE A 63 -7.99 24.12 -17.90
CA ILE A 63 -9.28 24.57 -17.33
C ILE A 63 -9.43 24.02 -15.90
N ALA A 64 -9.09 22.76 -15.67
CA ALA A 64 -9.14 22.14 -14.36
C ALA A 64 -8.23 22.87 -13.35
N LEU A 65 -7.01 23.19 -13.75
CA LEU A 65 -6.05 23.92 -12.93
C LEU A 65 -6.57 25.33 -12.56
N LYS A 66 -7.12 26.06 -13.54
CA LYS A 66 -7.67 27.39 -13.34
C LYS A 66 -8.90 27.37 -12.41
N ASN A 67 -9.78 26.40 -12.60
CA ASN A 67 -10.97 26.26 -11.76
C ASN A 67 -10.59 25.89 -10.32
N LEU A 68 -9.73 24.91 -10.11
CA LEU A 68 -9.22 24.53 -8.79
C LEU A 68 -8.56 25.70 -8.07
N TYR A 69 -7.77 26.50 -8.79
CA TYR A 69 -7.13 27.68 -8.23
C TYR A 69 -8.18 28.74 -7.83
N ARG A 70 -9.22 28.96 -8.63
CA ARG A 70 -10.31 29.89 -8.32
C ARG A 70 -11.18 29.43 -7.14
N GLU A 71 -11.37 28.11 -6.97
CA GLU A 71 -12.17 27.53 -5.87
C GLU A 71 -11.52 27.65 -4.49
N GLY A 72 -10.22 27.83 -4.41
CA GLY A 72 -9.55 27.91 -3.09
C GLY A 72 -8.03 28.01 -3.13
N GLY A 73 -7.45 28.49 -4.23
CA GLY A 73 -6.01 28.69 -4.39
C GLY A 73 -5.22 27.40 -4.22
N ILE A 74 -4.00 27.53 -3.76
CA ILE A 74 -3.06 26.39 -3.55
C ILE A 74 -3.64 25.37 -2.57
N ARG A 75 -4.37 25.83 -1.55
CA ARG A 75 -4.98 24.96 -0.53
C ARG A 75 -5.96 23.94 -1.10
N ARG A 76 -6.60 24.24 -2.24
CA ARG A 76 -7.53 23.35 -2.91
C ARG A 76 -6.84 22.12 -3.50
N PHE A 77 -5.61 22.26 -3.99
CA PHE A 77 -4.82 21.17 -4.57
C PHE A 77 -4.38 20.14 -3.53
N TYR A 78 -4.26 20.56 -2.27
CA TYR A 78 -3.84 19.69 -1.16
C TYR A 78 -5.01 19.18 -0.31
N ARG A 79 -6.26 19.41 -0.74
CA ARG A 79 -7.42 18.79 -0.10
C ARG A 79 -7.38 17.28 -0.28
N GLY A 80 -7.57 16.56 0.84
CA GLY A 80 -7.40 15.10 0.86
C GLY A 80 -5.95 14.65 1.08
N LEU A 81 -5.04 15.57 1.44
CA LEU A 81 -3.66 15.22 1.80
C LEU A 81 -3.63 14.29 3.03
N ALA A 82 -4.42 14.57 4.06
CA ALA A 82 -4.43 13.77 5.28
C ALA A 82 -4.78 12.29 5.01
N PRO A 83 -5.93 11.94 4.38
CA PRO A 83 -6.20 10.55 4.02
C PRO A 83 -5.20 9.99 3.01
N ALA A 84 -4.61 10.81 2.12
CA ALA A 84 -3.58 10.35 1.20
C ALA A 84 -2.26 10.01 1.89
N LEU A 85 -1.88 10.75 2.93
CA LEU A 85 -0.68 10.47 3.75
C LEU A 85 -0.84 9.21 4.60
N VAL A 86 -2.05 8.85 4.97
CA VAL A 86 -2.31 7.58 5.67
C VAL A 86 -2.38 6.42 4.68
N GLN A 87 -3.23 6.54 3.68
CA GLN A 87 -3.49 5.47 2.72
C GLN A 87 -2.27 5.14 1.84
N GLY A 88 -1.56 6.15 1.36
CA GLY A 88 -0.42 5.97 0.45
C GLY A 88 0.72 5.15 1.08
N PRO A 89 1.28 5.58 2.21
CA PRO A 89 2.31 4.81 2.91
C PRO A 89 1.83 3.44 3.39
N LEU A 90 0.58 3.34 3.85
CA LEU A 90 0.02 2.08 4.32
C LEU A 90 -0.14 1.05 3.18
N ALA A 91 -0.61 1.50 2.02
CA ALA A 91 -0.69 0.66 0.82
C ALA A 91 0.72 0.20 0.40
N ARG A 92 1.67 1.13 0.34
CA ARG A 92 3.05 0.81 -0.06
C ARG A 92 3.75 -0.08 0.94
N PHE A 93 3.49 0.13 2.23
CA PHE A 93 3.98 -0.75 3.29
C PHE A 93 3.53 -2.19 3.06
N GLY A 94 2.22 -2.41 2.87
CA GLY A 94 1.68 -3.75 2.66
C GLY A 94 2.17 -4.40 1.37
N ASP A 95 2.23 -3.66 0.25
CA ASP A 95 2.74 -4.17 -1.02
C ASP A 95 4.20 -4.64 -0.90
N THR A 96 5.07 -3.81 -0.31
CA THR A 96 6.50 -4.15 -0.17
C THR A 96 6.73 -5.19 0.92
N ALA A 97 5.97 -5.14 2.02
CA ALA A 97 6.04 -6.11 3.09
C ALA A 97 5.59 -7.50 2.63
N ALA A 98 4.45 -7.60 1.91
CA ALA A 98 3.97 -8.84 1.35
C ALA A 98 4.99 -9.43 0.37
N ASN A 99 5.50 -8.62 -0.54
CA ASN A 99 6.48 -9.08 -1.54
C ASN A 99 7.78 -9.55 -0.87
N ALA A 100 8.40 -8.73 -0.02
CA ALA A 100 9.66 -9.08 0.65
C ALA A 100 9.50 -10.25 1.61
N GLY A 101 8.42 -10.27 2.42
CA GLY A 101 8.18 -11.29 3.43
C GLY A 101 7.88 -12.66 2.82
N ILE A 102 6.96 -12.71 1.85
CA ILE A 102 6.54 -13.97 1.23
C ILE A 102 7.66 -14.58 0.38
N ILE A 103 8.35 -13.76 -0.44
CA ILE A 103 9.48 -14.27 -1.22
C ILE A 103 10.58 -14.80 -0.31
N TYR A 104 10.88 -14.11 0.78
CA TYR A 104 11.87 -14.57 1.76
C TYR A 104 11.43 -15.90 2.40
N ALA A 105 10.19 -16.00 2.88
CA ALA A 105 9.65 -17.21 3.49
C ALA A 105 9.67 -18.41 2.53
N LEU A 106 9.30 -18.22 1.27
CA LEU A 106 9.30 -19.26 0.24
C LEU A 106 10.72 -19.69 -0.17
N ASN A 107 11.69 -18.81 -0.10
CA ASN A 107 13.09 -19.13 -0.41
C ASN A 107 13.79 -19.89 0.71
N GLU A 108 13.44 -19.61 1.94
CA GLU A 108 14.08 -20.22 3.12
C GLU A 108 13.50 -21.61 3.45
N ASN A 109 12.25 -21.86 3.09
CA ASN A 109 11.60 -23.14 3.36
C ASN A 109 12.10 -24.23 2.38
N PRO A 110 12.62 -25.37 2.89
CA PRO A 110 13.18 -26.45 2.05
C PRO A 110 12.21 -26.99 0.99
N ASN A 111 10.92 -27.05 1.33
CA ASN A 111 9.88 -27.60 0.46
C ASN A 111 9.49 -26.66 -0.70
N THR A 112 9.69 -25.36 -0.53
CA THR A 112 9.27 -24.34 -1.51
C THR A 112 10.42 -23.60 -2.18
N LYS A 113 11.64 -23.85 -1.72
CA LYS A 113 12.87 -23.22 -2.26
C LYS A 113 13.01 -23.41 -3.78
N ASN A 114 12.66 -24.59 -4.28
CA ASN A 114 12.80 -24.99 -5.69
C ASN A 114 11.61 -24.55 -6.56
N LEU A 115 10.60 -23.86 -6.00
CA LEU A 115 9.48 -23.34 -6.80
C LEU A 115 9.96 -22.31 -7.82
N SER A 116 9.31 -22.28 -8.98
CA SER A 116 9.53 -21.27 -10.01
C SER A 116 9.36 -19.85 -9.44
N ILE A 117 10.17 -18.94 -9.93
CA ILE A 117 10.08 -17.49 -9.57
C ILE A 117 8.67 -16.97 -9.83
N SER A 118 8.04 -17.40 -10.93
CA SER A 118 6.66 -17.00 -11.27
C SER A 118 5.65 -17.39 -10.20
N THR A 119 5.75 -18.61 -9.65
CA THR A 119 4.86 -19.08 -8.58
C THR A 119 5.07 -18.29 -7.28
N LYS A 120 6.32 -18.00 -6.93
CA LYS A 120 6.65 -17.18 -5.75
C LYS A 120 6.10 -15.76 -5.87
N THR A 121 6.26 -15.15 -7.04
CA THR A 121 5.74 -13.82 -7.34
C THR A 121 4.21 -13.80 -7.32
N PHE A 122 3.56 -14.83 -7.85
CA PHE A 122 2.10 -14.95 -7.81
C PHE A 122 1.57 -14.99 -6.38
N CYS A 123 2.17 -15.78 -5.49
CA CYS A 123 1.80 -15.83 -4.08
C CYS A 123 1.98 -14.47 -3.38
N ALA A 124 3.11 -13.80 -3.63
CA ALA A 124 3.37 -12.48 -3.07
C ALA A 124 2.39 -11.42 -3.57
N SER A 125 2.06 -11.43 -4.86
CA SER A 125 1.09 -10.51 -5.47
C SER A 125 -0.33 -10.75 -4.97
N SER A 126 -0.72 -12.02 -4.74
CA SER A 126 -2.03 -12.34 -4.18
C SER A 126 -2.20 -11.79 -2.76
N ALA A 127 -1.18 -11.90 -1.93
CA ALA A 127 -1.20 -11.31 -0.58
C ALA A 127 -1.25 -9.77 -0.62
N ALA A 128 -0.50 -9.14 -1.51
CA ALA A 128 -0.55 -7.69 -1.71
C ALA A 128 -1.95 -7.24 -2.20
N ALA A 129 -2.60 -8.01 -3.08
CA ALA A 129 -3.95 -7.73 -3.55
C ALA A 129 -4.98 -7.78 -2.41
N LEU A 130 -4.92 -8.79 -1.54
CA LEU A 130 -5.79 -8.89 -0.35
C LEU A 130 -5.60 -7.67 0.58
N TRP A 131 -4.35 -7.26 0.80
CA TRP A 131 -4.06 -6.04 1.57
C TRP A 131 -4.72 -4.80 0.96
N ARG A 132 -4.67 -4.64 -0.37
CA ARG A 132 -5.29 -3.51 -1.07
C ARG A 132 -6.81 -3.48 -0.94
N ILE A 133 -7.47 -4.64 -0.91
CA ILE A 133 -8.92 -4.71 -0.69
C ILE A 133 -9.28 -4.11 0.67
N CYS A 134 -8.49 -4.38 1.71
CA CYS A 134 -8.70 -3.79 3.04
C CYS A 134 -8.54 -2.26 3.08
N LEU A 135 -7.76 -1.69 2.14
CA LEU A 135 -7.53 -0.25 2.06
C LEU A 135 -8.53 0.51 1.17
N MET A 136 -9.38 -0.19 0.42
CA MET A 136 -10.35 0.44 -0.48
C MET A 136 -11.24 1.51 0.16
N PRO A 137 -11.79 1.33 1.38
CA PRO A 137 -12.62 2.37 2.00
C PRO A 137 -11.85 3.68 2.23
N ILE A 138 -10.56 3.60 2.60
CA ILE A 138 -9.72 4.79 2.79
C ILE A 138 -9.45 5.49 1.45
N ASP A 139 -9.26 4.71 0.37
CA ASP A 139 -9.11 5.25 -0.99
C ASP A 139 -10.37 5.98 -1.46
N ALA A 140 -11.55 5.47 -1.16
CA ALA A 140 -12.82 6.11 -1.50
C ALA A 140 -12.95 7.47 -0.81
N VAL A 141 -12.67 7.55 0.49
CA VAL A 141 -12.67 8.81 1.25
C VAL A 141 -11.70 9.82 0.65
N LYS A 142 -10.45 9.39 0.40
CA LYS A 142 -9.42 10.24 -0.20
C LYS A 142 -9.87 10.83 -1.55
N THR A 143 -10.39 9.98 -2.43
CA THR A 143 -10.81 10.37 -3.78
C THR A 143 -11.98 11.35 -3.73
N ASN A 144 -12.96 11.10 -2.88
CA ASN A 144 -14.09 12.02 -2.67
C ASN A 144 -13.64 13.39 -2.16
N MET A 145 -12.71 13.45 -1.23
CA MET A 145 -12.16 14.72 -0.74
C MET A 145 -11.40 15.49 -1.83
N GLN A 146 -10.70 14.81 -2.73
CA GLN A 146 -9.97 15.42 -3.83
C GLN A 146 -10.93 16.02 -4.87
N VAL A 147 -12.03 15.35 -5.15
CA VAL A 147 -13.02 15.77 -6.15
C VAL A 147 -13.97 16.82 -5.60
N HIS A 148 -14.65 16.54 -4.50
CA HIS A 148 -15.72 17.38 -3.94
C HIS A 148 -15.25 18.39 -2.89
N GLY A 149 -14.02 18.30 -2.43
CA GLY A 149 -13.52 19.14 -1.36
C GLY A 149 -14.13 18.79 0.00
N LYS A 150 -14.59 19.81 0.76
CA LYS A 150 -15.16 19.59 2.10
C LYS A 150 -16.51 18.85 2.07
N VAL A 151 -17.32 19.10 1.06
CA VAL A 151 -18.65 18.50 0.88
C VAL A 151 -18.56 16.98 0.60
N GLY A 152 -17.43 16.51 0.10
CA GLY A 152 -17.25 15.08 -0.23
C GLY A 152 -17.25 14.14 0.98
N VAL A 153 -17.00 14.65 2.18
CA VAL A 153 -17.07 13.85 3.41
C VAL A 153 -18.53 13.74 3.90
N GLU A 154 -19.29 14.83 3.80
CA GLU A 154 -20.69 14.86 4.20
C GLU A 154 -21.60 14.01 3.30
N GLN A 155 -21.16 13.72 2.07
CA GLN A 155 -21.91 12.85 1.14
C GLN A 155 -21.64 11.36 1.33
N LEU A 156 -20.65 10.99 2.14
CA LEU A 156 -20.30 9.59 2.42
C LEU A 156 -20.98 9.04 3.67
N PHE A 157 -21.51 9.90 4.52
CA PHE A 157 -22.22 9.61 5.76
C PHE A 157 -23.58 10.30 5.76
#